data_335d460efb3969889d5c58f20bc6ae63
#
_entry.id   335d460efb3969889d5c58f20bc6ae63
#
_cell.length_a   1.000
_cell.length_b   1.000
_cell.length_c   1.000
_cell.angle_alpha   90.00
_cell.angle_beta   90.00
_cell.angle_gamma   90.00
#
_symmetry.space_group_name_H-M   'P 1'
#
loop_
_entity.id
_entity.type
_entity.pdbx_description
1 polymer ?
#
loop_
_entity_poly.entity_id
_entity_poly.type
_entity_poly.pdbx_seq_one_letter_code
_entity_poly.pdbx_strand_id
1 'polypeptide(L)'
;MENPNNRIVAVGRLIGELSLSHEVMNEPFYTGVLLVKRLSGALDRLPVTVPGKLLAGDVPQPDQLVMVQGQVRSYNKVVEGAGRLMVTLFAQSLSPCAENDTLNKVSIAGALCRPPVYRSTPFGREICDMMLAVSRAFGKSDYIPCIAWGRNAQYAARFGVGDRLKLTGRLQSREYQKLLDNGEYLARTAYEVSAFTLEVDDEPSPLPETHAPHPVLQKEEIPVVTAP
;
A
#
# COMPACT_ATOMS: atom_id res chain seq x y z
N MET A 1 6.08 -8.43 -17.94
CA MET A 1 7.27 -8.74 -17.12
C MET A 1 6.88 -8.62 -15.66
N GLU A 2 7.09 -9.67 -14.89
CA GLU A 2 6.93 -9.60 -13.43
C GLU A 2 8.01 -8.67 -12.87
N ASN A 3 7.61 -7.73 -12.04
CA ASN A 3 8.58 -6.91 -11.31
C ASN A 3 8.92 -7.66 -10.01
N PRO A 4 10.12 -8.25 -9.88
CA PRO A 4 10.49 -9.06 -8.72
C PRO A 4 10.47 -8.22 -7.42
N ASN A 5 10.57 -6.89 -7.55
CA ASN A 5 10.65 -5.96 -6.42
C ASN A 5 9.28 -5.54 -5.87
N ASN A 6 8.18 -6.03 -6.42
CA ASN A 6 6.85 -5.64 -5.97
C ASN A 6 5.82 -6.70 -6.34
N ARG A 7 5.44 -7.50 -5.38
CA ARG A 7 4.42 -8.54 -5.55
C ARG A 7 3.46 -8.57 -4.37
N ILE A 8 2.18 -8.66 -4.67
CA ILE A 8 1.13 -8.92 -3.69
C ILE A 8 0.23 -10.05 -4.17
N VAL A 9 -0.17 -10.91 -3.24
CA VAL A 9 -1.27 -11.87 -3.41
C VAL A 9 -2.23 -11.65 -2.24
N ALA A 10 -3.48 -11.39 -2.56
CA ALA A 10 -4.53 -11.20 -1.56
C ALA A 10 -5.79 -11.96 -1.94
N VAL A 11 -6.43 -12.57 -0.95
CA VAL A 11 -7.75 -13.19 -1.06
C VAL A 11 -8.74 -12.39 -0.24
N GLY A 12 -9.84 -11.99 -0.86
CA GLY A 12 -10.88 -11.20 -0.20
C GLY A 12 -12.19 -11.17 -0.97
N ARG A 13 -13.24 -10.64 -0.33
CA ARG A 13 -14.53 -10.42 -0.97
C ARG A 13 -14.58 -9.08 -1.68
N LEU A 14 -15.06 -9.07 -2.91
CA LEU A 14 -15.28 -7.83 -3.65
C LEU A 14 -16.50 -7.12 -3.07
N ILE A 15 -16.33 -5.89 -2.60
CA ILE A 15 -17.42 -5.08 -2.05
C ILE A 15 -18.05 -4.22 -3.14
N GLY A 16 -19.29 -4.51 -3.48
CA GLY A 16 -20.01 -3.85 -4.57
C GLY A 16 -19.43 -4.20 -5.95
N GLU A 17 -19.86 -3.45 -6.94
CA GLU A 17 -19.41 -3.61 -8.33
C GLU A 17 -18.09 -2.88 -8.60
N LEU A 18 -17.35 -3.39 -9.57
CA LEU A 18 -16.20 -2.69 -10.12
C LEU A 18 -16.69 -1.51 -10.96
N SER A 19 -16.22 -0.31 -10.66
CA SER A 19 -16.57 0.92 -11.37
C SER A 19 -15.45 1.36 -12.32
N LEU A 20 -15.83 1.83 -13.52
CA LEU A 20 -14.85 2.44 -14.45
C LEU A 20 -14.21 3.65 -13.80
N SER A 21 -12.88 3.66 -13.76
CA SER A 21 -12.09 4.74 -13.18
C SER A 21 -11.51 5.67 -14.22
N HIS A 22 -10.82 5.12 -15.19
CA HIS A 22 -10.13 5.88 -16.26
C HIS A 22 -9.73 4.92 -17.37
N GLU A 23 -9.25 5.51 -18.47
CA GLU A 23 -8.76 4.78 -19.64
C GLU A 23 -7.35 5.27 -19.98
N VAL A 24 -6.47 4.34 -20.36
CA VAL A 24 -5.09 4.63 -20.81
C VAL A 24 -4.82 3.84 -22.09
N MET A 25 -4.54 4.51 -23.19
CA MET A 25 -4.26 3.89 -24.50
C MET A 25 -5.33 2.86 -24.90
N ASN A 26 -6.62 3.24 -24.79
CA ASN A 26 -7.80 2.41 -25.06
C ASN A 26 -7.95 1.18 -24.15
N GLU A 27 -7.20 1.09 -23.05
CA GLU A 27 -7.39 0.09 -22.02
C GLU A 27 -8.17 0.71 -20.85
N PRO A 28 -9.39 0.24 -20.56
CA PRO A 28 -10.15 0.71 -19.41
C PRO A 28 -9.60 0.12 -18.12
N PHE A 29 -9.61 0.92 -17.06
CA PHE A 29 -9.24 0.52 -15.70
C PHE A 29 -10.43 0.68 -14.78
N TYR A 30 -10.72 -0.36 -14.02
CA TYR A 30 -11.80 -0.40 -13.04
C TYR A 30 -11.24 -0.35 -11.64
N THR A 31 -12.02 0.22 -10.73
CA THR A 31 -11.68 0.27 -9.31
C THR A 31 -12.78 -0.36 -8.47
N GLY A 32 -12.38 -0.96 -7.36
CA GLY A 32 -13.26 -1.56 -6.37
C GLY A 32 -12.59 -1.64 -5.00
N VAL A 33 -13.26 -2.29 -4.07
CA VAL A 33 -12.75 -2.53 -2.72
C VAL A 33 -12.74 -4.03 -2.45
N LEU A 34 -11.60 -4.56 -2.07
CA LEU A 34 -11.42 -5.93 -1.64
C LEU A 34 -11.43 -5.97 -0.10
N LEU A 35 -12.38 -6.70 0.49
CA LEU A 35 -12.47 -6.92 1.93
C LEU A 35 -11.66 -8.15 2.31
N VAL A 36 -10.52 -7.94 2.95
CA VAL A 36 -9.56 -8.99 3.30
C VAL A 36 -9.60 -9.25 4.81
N LYS A 37 -9.85 -10.50 5.20
CA LYS A 37 -9.90 -10.90 6.60
C LYS A 37 -8.49 -11.20 7.13
N ARG A 38 -8.15 -10.60 8.27
CA ARG A 38 -6.92 -10.94 9.01
C ARG A 38 -7.13 -12.21 9.86
N LEU A 39 -6.03 -12.86 10.24
CA LEU A 39 -6.07 -13.97 11.19
C LEU A 39 -6.68 -13.57 12.56
N SER A 40 -6.57 -12.30 12.95
CA SER A 40 -7.19 -11.75 14.17
C SER A 40 -8.70 -11.54 14.06
N GLY A 41 -9.29 -11.76 12.89
CA GLY A 41 -10.70 -11.47 12.61
C GLY A 41 -10.96 -10.04 12.12
N ALA A 42 -10.01 -9.11 12.27
CA ALA A 42 -10.14 -7.75 11.73
C ALA A 42 -10.21 -7.77 10.19
N LEU A 43 -10.84 -6.75 9.62
CA LEU A 43 -11.06 -6.63 8.18
C LEU A 43 -10.29 -5.45 7.61
N ASP A 44 -9.56 -5.69 6.52
CA ASP A 44 -8.91 -4.66 5.72
C ASP A 44 -9.76 -4.34 4.49
N ARG A 45 -10.05 -3.07 4.26
CA ARG A 45 -10.75 -2.59 3.06
C ARG A 45 -9.71 -2.07 2.08
N LEU A 46 -9.24 -2.91 1.17
CA LEU A 46 -8.14 -2.60 0.26
C LEU A 46 -8.65 -2.10 -1.09
N PRO A 47 -8.25 -0.90 -1.56
CA PRO A 47 -8.54 -0.46 -2.91
C PRO A 47 -7.88 -1.41 -3.92
N VAL A 48 -8.63 -1.83 -4.92
CA VAL A 48 -8.12 -2.64 -6.04
C VAL A 48 -8.33 -1.90 -7.36
N THR A 49 -7.34 -1.97 -8.23
CA THR A 49 -7.41 -1.48 -9.61
C THR A 49 -7.26 -2.66 -10.56
N VAL A 50 -8.23 -2.85 -11.44
CA VAL A 50 -8.32 -4.00 -12.34
C VAL A 50 -8.30 -3.52 -13.78
N PRO A 51 -7.29 -3.90 -14.61
CA PRO A 51 -7.32 -3.66 -16.05
C PRO A 51 -8.49 -4.39 -16.71
N GLY A 52 -9.16 -3.75 -17.66
CA GLY A 52 -10.36 -4.29 -18.33
C GLY A 52 -10.13 -5.63 -19.03
N LYS A 53 -8.93 -5.86 -19.55
CA LYS A 53 -8.54 -7.16 -20.13
C LYS A 53 -8.69 -8.35 -19.17
N LEU A 54 -8.60 -8.13 -17.85
CA LEU A 54 -8.83 -9.18 -16.86
C LEU A 54 -10.33 -9.45 -16.64
N LEU A 55 -11.20 -8.60 -17.16
CA LEU A 55 -12.65 -8.70 -17.06
C LEU A 55 -13.30 -9.17 -18.38
N ALA A 56 -12.50 -9.49 -19.41
CA ALA A 56 -12.99 -9.94 -20.71
C ALA A 56 -13.69 -11.32 -20.67
N GLY A 57 -13.48 -12.10 -19.60
CA GLY A 57 -14.16 -13.37 -19.32
C GLY A 57 -15.21 -13.19 -18.23
N ASP A 58 -15.00 -13.83 -17.09
CA ASP A 58 -15.90 -13.73 -15.94
C ASP A 58 -15.61 -12.44 -15.14
N VAL A 59 -16.59 -11.54 -15.13
CA VAL A 59 -16.56 -10.36 -14.25
C VAL A 59 -16.97 -10.80 -12.85
N PRO A 60 -16.11 -10.58 -11.83
CA PRO A 60 -16.46 -10.96 -10.47
C PRO A 60 -17.71 -10.25 -9.98
N GLN A 61 -18.59 -11.01 -9.37
CA GLN A 61 -19.82 -10.48 -8.80
C GLN A 61 -19.58 -9.82 -7.44
N PRO A 62 -20.44 -8.87 -7.03
CA PRO A 62 -20.43 -8.37 -5.67
C PRO A 62 -20.45 -9.51 -4.64
N ASP A 63 -19.68 -9.35 -3.56
CA ASP A 63 -19.51 -10.31 -2.47
C ASP A 63 -18.81 -11.63 -2.85
N GLN A 64 -18.39 -11.79 -4.10
CA GLN A 64 -17.61 -12.95 -4.52
C GLN A 64 -16.23 -12.95 -3.88
N LEU A 65 -15.78 -14.12 -3.40
CA LEU A 65 -14.42 -14.32 -2.93
C LEU A 65 -13.48 -14.49 -4.13
N VAL A 66 -12.45 -13.66 -4.19
CA VAL A 66 -11.49 -13.65 -5.30
C VAL A 66 -10.06 -13.62 -4.79
N MET A 67 -9.18 -14.27 -5.53
CA MET A 67 -7.74 -14.10 -5.40
C MET A 67 -7.26 -13.07 -6.40
N VAL A 68 -6.57 -12.05 -5.89
CA VAL A 68 -5.91 -11.02 -6.70
C VAL A 68 -4.42 -11.16 -6.54
N GLN A 69 -3.70 -11.34 -7.65
CA GLN A 69 -2.25 -11.26 -7.68
C GLN A 69 -1.85 -10.01 -8.46
N GLY A 70 -0.80 -9.32 -8.01
CA GLY A 70 -0.38 -8.09 -8.68
C GLY A 70 0.70 -7.35 -7.92
N GLN A 71 0.59 -6.03 -7.93
CA GLN A 71 1.56 -5.11 -7.35
C GLN A 71 0.87 -4.10 -6.43
N VAL A 72 1.56 -3.68 -5.38
CA VAL A 72 1.15 -2.51 -4.59
C VAL A 72 1.59 -1.27 -5.37
N ARG A 73 0.65 -0.44 -5.79
CA ARG A 73 0.94 0.79 -6.54
C ARG A 73 0.48 2.02 -5.79
N SER A 74 1.11 3.14 -6.11
CA SER A 74 0.73 4.42 -5.56
C SER A 74 0.65 5.50 -6.63
N TYR A 75 -0.21 6.48 -6.38
CA TYR A 75 -0.34 7.68 -7.21
C TYR A 75 -0.83 8.85 -6.36
N ASN A 76 -0.52 10.07 -6.78
CA ASN A 76 -1.04 11.26 -6.13
C ASN A 76 -2.38 11.64 -6.75
N LYS A 77 -3.37 11.92 -5.91
CA LYS A 77 -4.68 12.45 -6.30
C LYS A 77 -4.95 13.75 -5.55
N VAL A 78 -5.42 14.76 -6.24
CA VAL A 78 -5.91 15.98 -5.58
C VAL A 78 -7.31 15.68 -5.04
N VAL A 79 -7.49 15.81 -3.74
CA VAL A 79 -8.76 15.65 -3.02
C VAL A 79 -8.96 16.87 -2.15
N GLU A 80 -10.06 17.60 -2.36
CA GLU A 80 -10.36 18.84 -1.61
C GLU A 80 -9.22 19.88 -1.64
N GLY A 81 -8.56 20.03 -2.80
CA GLY A 81 -7.46 20.96 -3.00
C GLY A 81 -6.10 20.53 -2.46
N ALA A 82 -6.02 19.40 -1.76
CA ALA A 82 -4.76 18.85 -1.22
C ALA A 82 -4.33 17.59 -1.99
N GLY A 83 -3.01 17.46 -2.21
CA GLY A 83 -2.42 16.24 -2.78
C GLY A 83 -2.48 15.10 -1.78
N ARG A 84 -3.03 13.96 -2.18
CA ARG A 84 -3.08 12.73 -1.38
C ARG A 84 -2.36 11.60 -2.08
N LEU A 85 -1.53 10.88 -1.34
CA LEU A 85 -0.99 9.61 -1.77
C LEU A 85 -2.07 8.53 -1.66
N MET A 86 -2.44 7.97 -2.80
CA MET A 86 -3.35 6.84 -2.91
C MET A 86 -2.53 5.57 -3.10
N VAL A 87 -2.89 4.52 -2.38
CA VAL A 87 -2.29 3.19 -2.50
C VAL A 87 -3.36 2.22 -2.97
N THR A 88 -3.04 1.38 -3.93
CA THR A 88 -3.96 0.39 -4.49
C THR A 88 -3.25 -0.93 -4.77
N LEU A 89 -3.99 -2.03 -4.69
CA LEU A 89 -3.59 -3.31 -5.25
C LEU A 89 -3.88 -3.26 -6.75
N PHE A 90 -2.85 -3.19 -7.59
CA PHE A 90 -2.98 -3.23 -9.04
C PHE A 90 -2.97 -4.68 -9.52
N ALA A 91 -4.11 -5.17 -10.01
CA ALA A 91 -4.28 -6.54 -10.41
C ALA A 91 -3.51 -6.87 -11.70
N GLN A 92 -2.80 -7.99 -11.68
CA GLN A 92 -2.20 -8.64 -12.86
C GLN A 92 -2.91 -9.95 -13.18
N SER A 93 -3.54 -10.57 -12.18
CA SER A 93 -4.51 -11.65 -12.35
C SER A 93 -5.62 -11.54 -11.31
N LEU A 94 -6.77 -12.06 -11.66
CA LEU A 94 -7.99 -12.09 -10.86
C LEU A 94 -8.68 -13.41 -11.11
N SER A 95 -8.96 -14.18 -10.07
CA SER A 95 -9.62 -15.48 -10.19
C SER A 95 -10.55 -15.76 -9.01
N PRO A 96 -11.64 -16.50 -9.21
CA PRO A 96 -12.45 -17.00 -8.11
C PRO A 96 -11.64 -17.83 -7.13
N CYS A 97 -12.05 -17.86 -5.87
CA CYS A 97 -11.38 -18.54 -4.79
C CYS A 97 -12.35 -19.36 -3.93
N ALA A 98 -11.85 -20.39 -3.26
CA ALA A 98 -12.67 -21.18 -2.35
C ALA A 98 -12.91 -20.45 -1.01
N GLU A 99 -14.03 -20.73 -0.36
CA GLU A 99 -14.51 -20.03 0.84
C GLU A 99 -13.52 -19.99 2.03
N ASN A 100 -12.62 -20.97 2.13
CA ASN A 100 -11.66 -21.08 3.24
C ASN A 100 -10.28 -20.46 2.95
N ASP A 101 -10.08 -19.91 1.77
CA ASP A 101 -8.80 -19.30 1.42
C ASP A 101 -8.67 -17.95 2.13
N THR A 102 -7.55 -17.79 2.83
CA THR A 102 -7.17 -16.51 3.45
C THR A 102 -5.72 -16.22 3.12
N LEU A 103 -5.46 -15.17 2.39
CA LEU A 103 -4.12 -14.78 2.00
C LEU A 103 -4.03 -13.27 1.89
N ASN A 104 -2.96 -12.72 2.43
CA ASN A 104 -2.56 -11.34 2.21
C ASN A 104 -1.05 -11.28 2.41
N LYS A 105 -0.32 -11.47 1.33
CA LYS A 105 1.15 -11.51 1.35
C LYS A 105 1.70 -10.52 0.35
N VAL A 106 2.54 -9.62 0.87
CA VAL A 106 3.30 -8.64 0.10
C VAL A 106 4.77 -8.98 0.19
N SER A 107 5.48 -8.84 -0.92
CA SER A 107 6.94 -8.79 -0.98
C SER A 107 7.32 -7.57 -1.81
N ILE A 108 8.03 -6.63 -1.20
CA ILE A 108 8.52 -5.41 -1.87
C ILE A 108 9.98 -5.16 -1.53
N ALA A 109 10.71 -4.59 -2.49
CA ALA A 109 12.06 -4.11 -2.31
C ALA A 109 12.17 -2.69 -2.90
N GLY A 110 12.84 -1.79 -2.17
CA GLY A 110 12.96 -0.40 -2.59
C GLY A 110 13.87 0.40 -1.67
N ALA A 111 14.13 1.66 -2.04
CA ALA A 111 14.95 2.56 -1.24
C ALA A 111 14.08 3.41 -0.30
N LEU A 112 14.58 3.67 0.91
CA LEU A 112 13.98 4.65 1.81
C LEU A 112 14.05 6.04 1.17
N CYS A 113 12.89 6.67 0.95
CA CYS A 113 12.84 8.00 0.33
C CYS A 113 12.67 9.14 1.34
N ARG A 114 12.54 8.82 2.62
CA ARG A 114 12.55 9.75 3.75
C ARG A 114 13.08 9.04 5.00
N PRO A 115 13.56 9.79 6.01
CA PRO A 115 14.04 9.20 7.26
C PRO A 115 12.93 8.35 7.90
N PRO A 116 13.21 7.14 8.39
CA PRO A 116 12.28 6.35 9.19
C PRO A 116 11.89 7.10 10.47
N VAL A 117 10.63 6.97 10.87
CA VAL A 117 10.12 7.61 12.09
C VAL A 117 9.82 6.53 13.13
N TYR A 118 10.73 6.38 14.08
CA TYR A 118 10.55 5.48 15.22
C TYR A 118 9.76 6.19 16.33
N ARG A 119 8.76 5.49 16.88
CA ARG A 119 7.93 5.99 17.98
C ARG A 119 7.29 4.86 18.78
N SER A 120 6.90 5.15 20.01
CA SER A 120 6.06 4.25 20.82
C SER A 120 4.59 4.66 20.70
N THR A 121 3.70 3.69 20.59
CA THR A 121 2.27 3.92 20.67
C THR A 121 1.86 4.19 22.13
N PRO A 122 0.65 4.77 22.39
CA PRO A 122 0.13 4.94 23.75
C PRO A 122 0.06 3.64 24.57
N PHE A 123 -0.01 2.49 23.91
CA PHE A 123 0.00 1.17 24.53
C PHE A 123 1.40 0.57 24.68
N GLY A 124 2.46 1.36 24.55
CA GLY A 124 3.85 0.93 24.70
C GLY A 124 4.38 0.04 23.57
N ARG A 125 3.68 -0.05 22.43
CA ARG A 125 4.18 -0.80 21.28
C ARG A 125 5.14 0.06 20.47
N GLU A 126 6.32 -0.46 20.20
CA GLU A 126 7.31 0.17 19.33
C GLU A 126 6.95 0.00 17.87
N ILE A 127 6.96 1.08 17.12
CA ILE A 127 6.70 1.10 15.69
C ILE A 127 7.70 2.00 14.97
N CYS A 128 7.95 1.69 13.70
CA CYS A 128 8.73 2.54 12.80
C CYS A 128 7.98 2.72 11.48
N ASP A 129 7.62 3.95 11.20
CA ASP A 129 6.98 4.33 9.94
C ASP A 129 8.07 4.60 8.88
N MET A 130 7.92 3.97 7.73
CA MET A 130 8.86 4.06 6.60
C MET A 130 8.11 4.44 5.32
N MET A 131 8.84 4.98 4.33
CA MET A 131 8.35 5.16 2.97
C MET A 131 9.38 4.58 2.01
N LEU A 132 9.00 3.54 1.26
CA LEU A 132 9.84 2.94 0.25
C LEU A 132 9.49 3.48 -1.14
N ALA A 133 10.51 3.90 -1.88
CA ALA A 133 10.43 4.13 -3.32
C ALA A 133 10.74 2.81 -4.02
N VAL A 134 9.72 2.20 -4.61
CA VAL A 134 9.80 0.92 -5.30
C VAL A 134 9.80 1.18 -6.79
N SER A 135 10.86 0.76 -7.47
CA SER A 135 11.03 1.01 -8.91
C SER A 135 9.99 0.27 -9.74
N ARG A 136 9.50 0.96 -10.78
CA ARG A 136 8.63 0.44 -11.84
C ARG A 136 9.34 0.47 -13.17
N ALA A 137 8.79 -0.24 -14.15
CA ALA A 137 9.19 -0.06 -15.54
C ALA A 137 9.08 1.40 -15.98
N PHE A 138 9.90 1.78 -16.97
CA PHE A 138 9.94 3.13 -17.56
C PHE A 138 10.32 4.25 -16.59
N GLY A 139 11.23 3.99 -15.65
CA GLY A 139 11.79 5.01 -14.75
C GLY A 139 10.81 5.61 -13.76
N LYS A 140 9.63 5.00 -13.55
CA LYS A 140 8.65 5.43 -12.54
C LYS A 140 8.89 4.71 -11.21
N SER A 141 8.41 5.30 -10.12
CA SER A 141 8.45 4.68 -8.79
C SER A 141 7.10 4.75 -8.11
N ASP A 142 6.81 3.72 -7.31
CA ASP A 142 5.72 3.72 -6.35
C ASP A 142 6.26 4.10 -4.98
N TYR A 143 5.60 5.02 -4.29
CA TYR A 143 5.92 5.40 -2.92
C TYR A 143 4.98 4.66 -1.98
N ILE A 144 5.52 3.65 -1.30
CA ILE A 144 4.71 2.72 -0.51
C ILE A 144 4.95 2.96 0.97
N PRO A 145 3.92 3.40 1.73
CA PRO A 145 3.99 3.47 3.18
C PRO A 145 4.17 2.07 3.78
N CYS A 146 5.09 1.95 4.72
CA CYS A 146 5.38 0.71 5.42
C CYS A 146 5.45 0.97 6.93
N ILE A 147 5.04 -0.01 7.72
CA ILE A 147 5.16 0.03 9.18
C ILE A 147 5.83 -1.24 9.69
N ALA A 148 6.84 -1.08 10.52
CA ALA A 148 7.48 -2.16 11.25
C ALA A 148 7.12 -2.12 12.73
N TRP A 149 7.15 -3.27 13.41
CA TRP A 149 6.73 -3.44 14.79
C TRP A 149 7.84 -4.08 15.64
N GLY A 150 7.94 -3.67 16.91
CA GLY A 150 8.85 -4.26 17.89
C GLY A 150 10.31 -4.30 17.41
N ARG A 151 10.94 -5.47 17.40
CA ARG A 151 12.34 -5.64 16.97
C ARG A 151 12.58 -5.16 15.54
N ASN A 152 11.63 -5.36 14.64
CA ASN A 152 11.75 -4.84 13.28
C ASN A 152 11.67 -3.29 13.26
N ALA A 153 10.93 -2.66 14.16
CA ALA A 153 10.89 -1.20 14.29
C ALA A 153 12.24 -0.65 14.76
N GLN A 154 12.84 -1.26 15.78
CA GLN A 154 14.18 -0.90 16.25
C GLN A 154 15.27 -1.10 15.18
N TYR A 155 15.14 -2.16 14.38
CA TYR A 155 16.03 -2.44 13.27
C TYR A 155 15.86 -1.41 12.15
N ALA A 156 14.61 -1.11 11.75
CA ALA A 156 14.29 -0.14 10.71
C ALA A 156 14.78 1.28 11.05
N ALA A 157 14.76 1.64 12.32
CA ALA A 157 15.22 2.96 12.80
C ALA A 157 16.71 3.23 12.60
N ARG A 158 17.51 2.22 12.25
CA ARG A 158 18.96 2.35 12.02
C ARG A 158 19.31 2.79 10.61
N PHE A 159 18.35 2.73 9.69
CA PHE A 159 18.55 3.03 8.28
C PHE A 159 18.30 4.51 7.99
N GLY A 160 18.88 4.98 6.88
CA GLY A 160 18.76 6.34 6.38
C GLY A 160 18.12 6.42 5.00
N VAL A 161 17.94 7.64 4.51
CA VAL A 161 17.48 7.90 3.15
C VAL A 161 18.47 7.32 2.14
N GLY A 162 17.97 6.57 1.16
CA GLY A 162 18.78 5.90 0.15
C GLY A 162 19.06 4.43 0.45
N ASP A 163 19.00 4.01 1.73
CA ASP A 163 19.20 2.61 2.08
C ASP A 163 18.11 1.75 1.46
N ARG A 164 18.52 0.62 0.90
CA ARG A 164 17.64 -0.31 0.23
C ARG A 164 17.19 -1.41 1.18
N LEU A 165 15.89 -1.62 1.23
CA LEU A 165 15.28 -2.62 2.10
C LEU A 165 14.36 -3.53 1.28
N LYS A 166 14.39 -4.82 1.64
CA LYS A 166 13.43 -5.83 1.21
C LYS A 166 12.57 -6.21 2.40
N LEU A 167 11.27 -6.20 2.20
CA LEU A 167 10.34 -6.60 3.25
C LEU A 167 9.26 -7.55 2.74
N THR A 168 8.83 -8.44 3.60
CA THR A 168 7.62 -9.21 3.43
C THR A 168 6.61 -8.80 4.49
N GLY A 169 5.33 -8.85 4.15
CA GLY A 169 4.29 -8.42 5.05
C GLY A 169 2.89 -8.61 4.47
N ARG A 170 1.97 -7.79 4.93
CA ARG A 170 0.61 -7.69 4.39
C ARG A 170 0.26 -6.24 4.07
N LEU A 171 -0.56 -6.01 3.07
CA LEU A 171 -1.20 -4.71 2.86
C LEU A 171 -2.37 -4.59 3.83
N GLN A 172 -2.44 -3.49 4.56
CA GLN A 172 -3.52 -3.25 5.54
C GLN A 172 -4.13 -1.87 5.39
N SER A 173 -5.36 -1.74 5.85
CA SER A 173 -6.05 -0.46 6.04
C SER A 173 -6.08 -0.12 7.52
N ARG A 174 -5.92 1.17 7.84
CA ARG A 174 -6.03 1.68 9.21
C ARG A 174 -6.82 2.97 9.21
N GLU A 175 -7.91 2.98 9.92
CA GLU A 175 -8.67 4.20 10.15
C GLU A 175 -7.97 5.07 11.20
N TYR A 176 -7.98 6.38 10.98
CA TYR A 176 -7.47 7.38 11.91
C TYR A 176 -8.27 8.67 11.78
N GLN A 177 -8.24 9.47 12.83
CA GLN A 177 -8.86 10.79 12.83
C GLN A 177 -7.79 11.84 12.60
N LYS A 178 -7.99 12.70 11.59
CA LYS A 178 -7.16 13.88 11.35
C LYS A 178 -7.85 15.08 11.96
N LEU A 179 -7.17 15.80 12.85
CA LEU A 179 -7.62 17.09 13.33
C LEU A 179 -7.44 18.12 12.19
N LEU A 180 -8.50 18.85 11.87
CA LEU A 180 -8.50 19.92 10.90
C LEU A 180 -8.20 21.25 11.59
N ASP A 181 -7.80 22.27 10.80
CA ASP A 181 -7.48 23.61 11.31
C ASP A 181 -8.68 24.31 11.99
N ASN A 182 -9.90 23.89 11.66
CA ASN A 182 -11.14 24.35 12.29
C ASN A 182 -11.48 23.64 13.61
N GLY A 183 -10.64 22.71 14.09
CA GLY A 183 -10.85 21.93 15.31
C GLY A 183 -11.72 20.68 15.14
N GLU A 184 -12.22 20.40 13.94
CA GLU A 184 -13.01 19.19 13.66
C GLU A 184 -12.12 17.97 13.38
N TYR A 185 -12.64 16.79 13.70
CA TYR A 185 -11.99 15.53 13.37
C TYR A 185 -12.55 14.92 12.09
N LEU A 186 -11.69 14.65 11.13
CA LEU A 186 -12.03 13.96 9.89
C LEU A 186 -11.51 12.52 9.91
N ALA A 187 -12.43 11.55 9.84
CA ALA A 187 -12.05 10.13 9.72
C ALA A 187 -11.38 9.88 8.36
N ARG A 188 -10.24 9.22 8.38
CA ARG A 188 -9.45 8.88 7.20
C ARG A 188 -8.93 7.46 7.28
N THR A 189 -8.65 6.88 6.12
CA THR A 189 -8.02 5.56 6.01
C THR A 189 -6.61 5.70 5.44
N ALA A 190 -5.63 5.17 6.16
CA ALA A 190 -4.28 4.96 5.67
C ALA A 190 -4.16 3.53 5.13
N TYR A 191 -3.39 3.38 4.05
CA TYR A 191 -3.03 2.08 3.48
C TYR A 191 -1.52 1.93 3.58
N GLU A 192 -1.07 0.85 4.17
CA GLU A 192 0.34 0.64 4.48
C GLU A 192 0.70 -0.84 4.43
N VAL A 193 1.95 -1.17 4.15
CA VAL A 193 2.47 -2.54 4.26
C VAL A 193 2.98 -2.75 5.68
N SER A 194 2.31 -3.62 6.43
CA SER A 194 2.77 -4.07 7.76
C SER A 194 3.82 -5.15 7.60
N ALA A 195 5.07 -4.85 7.92
CA ALA A 195 6.20 -5.74 7.72
C ALA A 195 6.22 -6.88 8.74
N PHE A 196 6.40 -8.12 8.25
CA PHE A 196 6.69 -9.30 9.04
C PHE A 196 8.19 -9.56 9.10
N THR A 197 8.89 -9.39 7.95
CA THR A 197 10.35 -9.44 7.86
C THR A 197 10.86 -8.16 7.22
N LEU A 198 12.08 -7.78 7.59
CA LEU A 198 12.79 -6.65 7.05
C LEU A 198 14.27 -7.01 6.93
N GLU A 199 14.84 -6.86 5.75
CA GLU A 199 16.21 -7.20 5.41
C GLU A 199 16.83 -6.10 4.56
N VAL A 200 18.15 -5.97 4.56
CA VAL A 200 18.88 -5.14 3.60
C VAL A 200 18.74 -5.76 2.22
N ASP A 201 18.49 -4.94 1.22
CA ASP A 201 18.43 -5.36 -0.18
C ASP A 201 19.77 -5.04 -0.84
N ASP A 202 20.63 -6.04 -0.90
CA ASP A 202 21.98 -5.93 -1.48
C ASP A 202 21.97 -6.01 -3.03
N GLU A 203 20.81 -6.21 -3.66
CA GLU A 203 20.74 -6.25 -5.11
C GLU A 203 20.93 -4.85 -5.71
N PRO A 204 21.86 -4.68 -6.68
CA PRO A 204 22.03 -3.41 -7.37
C PRO A 204 20.77 -3.09 -8.17
N SER A 205 20.03 -2.07 -7.75
CA SER A 205 18.96 -1.50 -8.56
C SER A 205 19.58 -0.71 -9.71
N PRO A 206 19.04 -0.78 -10.94
CA PRO A 206 19.30 0.28 -11.90
C PRO A 206 18.78 1.58 -11.26
N LEU A 207 19.71 2.48 -10.88
CA LEU A 207 19.35 3.80 -10.38
C LEU A 207 18.46 4.48 -11.43
N PRO A 208 17.31 5.03 -11.05
CA PRO A 208 16.64 5.99 -11.91
C PRO A 208 17.59 7.18 -12.07
N GLU A 209 17.90 7.55 -13.29
CA GLU A 209 18.61 8.79 -13.58
C GLU A 209 17.91 9.94 -12.84
N THR A 210 18.70 10.75 -12.15
CA THR A 210 18.27 11.87 -11.33
C THR A 210 17.42 12.84 -12.16
N HIS A 211 16.12 12.81 -11.99
CA HIS A 211 15.23 13.83 -12.51
C HIS A 211 14.55 14.56 -11.37
N ALA A 212 14.91 15.84 -11.31
CA ALA A 212 14.25 17.02 -10.70
C ALA A 212 13.56 16.87 -9.33
N PRO A 213 13.65 17.87 -8.47
CA PRO A 213 13.10 17.83 -7.12
C PRO A 213 11.59 17.68 -7.18
N HIS A 214 11.11 16.62 -6.54
CA HIS A 214 9.68 16.43 -6.30
C HIS A 214 9.13 17.57 -5.45
N PRO A 215 7.88 18.01 -5.67
CA PRO A 215 7.26 18.99 -4.80
C PRO A 215 7.28 18.45 -3.37
N VAL A 216 7.79 19.25 -2.49
CA VAL A 216 7.86 19.01 -1.05
C VAL A 216 6.44 18.71 -0.57
N LEU A 217 6.16 17.45 -0.25
CA LEU A 217 4.98 17.08 0.52
C LEU A 217 5.11 17.81 1.86
N GLN A 218 4.22 18.76 2.11
CA GLN A 218 4.13 19.44 3.41
C GLN A 218 4.08 18.36 4.50
N LYS A 219 4.83 18.57 5.57
CA LYS A 219 4.87 17.72 6.76
C LYS A 219 3.45 17.51 7.27
N GLU A 220 2.81 16.42 6.90
CA GLU A 220 1.67 15.94 7.65
C GLU A 220 2.22 15.28 8.91
N GLU A 221 2.14 15.97 10.02
CA GLU A 221 2.35 15.39 11.34
C GLU A 221 1.31 14.29 11.53
N ILE A 222 1.78 13.08 11.78
CA ILE A 222 0.91 11.93 12.06
C ILE A 222 0.31 12.15 13.44
N PRO A 223 -1.01 12.41 13.59
CA PRO A 223 -1.59 12.71 14.88
C PRO A 223 -1.50 11.50 15.81
N VAL A 224 -1.19 11.77 17.06
CA VAL A 224 -1.25 10.80 18.15
C VAL A 224 -2.69 10.35 18.31
N VAL A 225 -2.96 9.06 18.07
CA VAL A 225 -4.27 8.47 18.27
C VAL A 225 -4.46 8.23 19.77
N THR A 226 -5.29 9.02 20.42
CA THR A 226 -5.96 8.61 21.65
C THR A 226 -7.21 7.84 21.23
N ALA A 227 -7.18 6.54 21.38
CA ALA A 227 -8.38 5.72 21.31
C ALA A 227 -9.04 5.69 22.70
N PRO A 228 -10.39 5.62 22.77
CA PRO A 228 -11.12 5.47 24.01
C PRO A 228 -10.88 4.12 24.68
#